data_c950c13f265f55b0c085812f571379bd
#
_entry.id   c950c13f265f55b0c085812f571379bd
#
_cell.length_a   1.000
_cell.length_b   1.000
_cell.length_c   1.000
_cell.angle_alpha   90.00
_cell.angle_beta   90.00
_cell.angle_gamma   90.00
#
_symmetry.space_group_name_H-M   'P 1'
#
loop_
_entity.id
_entity.type
_entity.pdbx_description
1 polymer ?
#
loop_
_entity_poly.entity_id
_entity_poly.type
_entity_poly.pdbx_seq_one_letter_code
_entity_poly.pdbx_strand_id
1 'polypeptide(L)'
;MNAREYAIQCIKDEAQSVLDLIPKMDENFDRAVELILQCQGKVIVTGVGKSGHIGAKIAATLASTGTPSFFINPLDVYHGDLGVMSRGDVVVAISNSGQTDELLRFIPMVLHMEIPIIAMSGNPESLLAKYSTCHLNVSVEKEACPLNLAPTSSTTATLVMGDALAIALMERRNFQPQDFAQFHPGGELGKRLLTTAQDVMLTENLPLLTEEMHLGEAIILVSKGKLGLGVATKDGRISGLITDGDIRRAMEKWQAEFFDRTVADIMTRNPKKVSPQTKIAEIQKTMNEYKIHNVLVVDSENRLLGIVDRYACVL
;
A
#
# COMPACT_ATOMS: atom_id res chain seq x y z
N MET A 1 -12.11 -40.05 -15.50
CA MET A 1 -11.68 -38.65 -15.63
C MET A 1 -10.17 -38.57 -15.60
N ASN A 2 -9.55 -37.81 -16.47
CA ASN A 2 -8.12 -37.53 -16.41
C ASN A 2 -7.80 -36.44 -15.36
N ALA A 3 -6.53 -36.21 -15.06
CA ALA A 3 -6.15 -35.20 -14.03
C ALA A 3 -6.69 -33.80 -14.28
N ARG A 4 -6.76 -33.36 -15.54
CA ARG A 4 -7.31 -32.05 -15.94
C ARG A 4 -8.81 -31.96 -15.67
N GLU A 5 -9.56 -33.03 -15.93
CA GLU A 5 -11.00 -33.07 -15.67
C GLU A 5 -11.30 -32.98 -14.18
N TYR A 6 -10.52 -33.67 -13.32
CA TYR A 6 -10.61 -33.52 -11.87
C TYR A 6 -10.29 -32.10 -11.40
N ALA A 7 -9.23 -31.49 -11.93
CA ALA A 7 -8.88 -30.11 -11.59
C ALA A 7 -9.96 -29.11 -11.99
N ILE A 8 -10.55 -29.26 -13.19
CA ILE A 8 -11.64 -28.42 -13.67
C ILE A 8 -12.87 -28.59 -12.76
N GLN A 9 -13.20 -29.81 -12.35
CA GLN A 9 -14.32 -30.05 -11.45
C GLN A 9 -14.08 -29.42 -10.07
N CYS A 10 -12.88 -29.55 -9.49
CA CYS A 10 -12.50 -28.92 -8.24
C CYS A 10 -12.70 -27.39 -8.28
N ILE A 11 -12.20 -26.75 -9.35
CA ILE A 11 -12.36 -25.30 -9.53
C ILE A 11 -13.84 -24.90 -9.61
N LYS A 12 -14.68 -25.69 -10.29
CA LYS A 12 -16.13 -25.43 -10.38
C LYS A 12 -16.81 -25.56 -9.03
N ASP A 13 -16.49 -26.60 -8.27
CA ASP A 13 -17.09 -26.87 -6.96
C ASP A 13 -16.70 -25.75 -5.96
N GLU A 14 -15.44 -25.32 -5.94
CA GLU A 14 -15.01 -24.20 -5.11
C GLU A 14 -15.63 -22.87 -5.53
N ALA A 15 -15.70 -22.58 -6.84
CA ALA A 15 -16.33 -21.37 -7.34
C ALA A 15 -17.83 -21.30 -6.98
N GLN A 16 -18.52 -22.45 -7.08
CA GLN A 16 -19.94 -22.51 -6.68
C GLN A 16 -20.09 -22.25 -5.18
N SER A 17 -19.23 -22.84 -4.35
CA SER A 17 -19.23 -22.65 -2.89
C SER A 17 -19.01 -21.17 -2.49
N VAL A 18 -18.25 -20.42 -3.27
CA VAL A 18 -18.10 -18.96 -3.11
C VAL A 18 -19.39 -18.23 -3.48
N LEU A 19 -20.01 -18.56 -4.61
CA LEU A 19 -21.29 -17.95 -5.02
C LEU A 19 -22.42 -18.23 -4.02
N ASP A 20 -22.41 -19.40 -3.39
CA ASP A 20 -23.38 -19.82 -2.38
C ASP A 20 -23.24 -19.03 -1.05
N LEU A 21 -22.21 -18.19 -0.89
CA LEU A 21 -22.13 -17.23 0.21
C LEU A 21 -23.10 -16.07 0.05
N ILE A 22 -23.41 -15.66 -1.19
CA ILE A 22 -24.25 -14.47 -1.48
C ILE A 22 -25.60 -14.52 -0.76
N PRO A 23 -26.39 -15.61 -0.85
CA PRO A 23 -27.69 -15.68 -0.16
C PRO A 23 -27.55 -15.84 1.38
N LYS A 24 -26.35 -16.04 1.91
CA LYS A 24 -26.06 -16.14 3.36
C LYS A 24 -25.61 -14.81 3.97
N MET A 25 -25.42 -13.79 3.13
CA MET A 25 -25.13 -12.44 3.60
C MET A 25 -26.38 -11.85 4.24
N ASP A 26 -26.35 -11.65 5.54
CA ASP A 26 -27.46 -11.15 6.35
C ASP A 26 -27.00 -10.00 7.26
N GLU A 27 -27.87 -9.56 8.16
CA GLU A 27 -27.60 -8.49 9.14
C GLU A 27 -26.41 -8.77 10.07
N ASN A 28 -26.01 -10.04 10.23
CA ASN A 28 -24.82 -10.39 11.00
C ASN A 28 -23.54 -9.93 10.32
N PHE A 29 -23.50 -9.85 8.98
CA PHE A 29 -22.38 -9.28 8.27
C PHE A 29 -22.23 -7.80 8.58
N ASP A 30 -23.31 -7.02 8.51
CA ASP A 30 -23.30 -5.60 8.87
C ASP A 30 -22.88 -5.41 10.33
N ARG A 31 -23.40 -6.26 11.23
CA ARG A 31 -23.03 -6.24 12.64
C ARG A 31 -21.55 -6.53 12.88
N ALA A 32 -20.97 -7.47 12.12
CA ALA A 32 -19.54 -7.77 12.19
C ALA A 32 -18.69 -6.56 11.74
N VAL A 33 -19.10 -5.89 10.65
CA VAL A 33 -18.45 -4.66 10.18
C VAL A 33 -18.51 -3.58 11.25
N GLU A 34 -19.68 -3.33 11.85
CA GLU A 34 -19.83 -2.31 12.90
C GLU A 34 -19.01 -2.62 14.16
N LEU A 35 -18.96 -3.89 14.60
CA LEU A 35 -18.11 -4.30 15.72
C LEU A 35 -16.63 -3.98 15.48
N ILE A 36 -16.15 -4.23 14.27
CA ILE A 36 -14.75 -3.94 13.92
C ILE A 36 -14.51 -2.43 13.76
N LEU A 37 -15.46 -1.68 13.21
CA LEU A 37 -15.33 -0.21 13.10
C LEU A 37 -15.30 0.47 14.47
N GLN A 38 -16.02 -0.08 15.46
CA GLN A 38 -16.06 0.42 16.83
C GLN A 38 -14.93 -0.11 17.71
N CYS A 39 -14.13 -1.05 17.22
CA CYS A 39 -13.00 -1.64 17.93
C CYS A 39 -11.98 -0.55 18.29
N GLN A 40 -11.69 -0.39 19.59
CA GLN A 40 -10.71 0.56 20.10
C GLN A 40 -9.31 -0.06 20.23
N GLY A 41 -9.22 -1.37 20.17
CA GLY A 41 -8.00 -2.15 20.22
C GLY A 41 -7.63 -2.72 18.86
N LYS A 42 -7.62 -4.02 18.74
CA LYS A 42 -7.24 -4.78 17.55
C LYS A 42 -8.18 -5.94 17.29
N VAL A 43 -8.19 -6.40 16.05
CA VAL A 43 -8.92 -7.61 15.65
C VAL A 43 -7.99 -8.82 15.80
N ILE A 44 -8.38 -9.76 16.64
CA ILE A 44 -7.65 -11.00 16.90
C ILE A 44 -8.34 -12.11 16.11
N VAL A 45 -7.66 -12.64 15.11
CA VAL A 45 -8.20 -13.77 14.34
C VAL A 45 -7.63 -15.06 14.90
N THR A 46 -8.49 -16.07 15.07
CA THR A 46 -8.09 -17.34 15.69
C THR A 46 -8.76 -18.54 15.01
N GLY A 47 -8.10 -19.66 15.01
CA GLY A 47 -8.59 -20.94 14.44
C GLY A 47 -7.50 -22.00 14.48
N VAL A 48 -7.89 -23.27 14.32
CA VAL A 48 -6.99 -24.43 14.40
C VAL A 48 -6.77 -25.05 13.01
N GLY A 49 -5.59 -25.57 12.74
CA GLY A 49 -5.27 -26.30 11.51
C GLY A 49 -5.47 -25.46 10.24
N LYS A 50 -6.24 -25.95 9.27
CA LYS A 50 -6.51 -25.25 8.00
C LYS A 50 -7.28 -23.92 8.24
N SER A 51 -8.23 -23.91 9.17
CA SER A 51 -8.91 -22.67 9.57
C SER A 51 -7.94 -21.64 10.13
N GLY A 52 -6.91 -22.07 10.87
CA GLY A 52 -5.85 -21.18 11.36
C GLY A 52 -5.00 -20.58 10.24
N HIS A 53 -4.62 -21.36 9.23
CA HIS A 53 -3.87 -20.83 8.08
C HIS A 53 -4.69 -19.79 7.30
N ILE A 54 -5.99 -20.04 7.10
CA ILE A 54 -6.89 -19.06 6.48
C ILE A 54 -7.05 -17.83 7.38
N GLY A 55 -7.21 -18.03 8.69
CA GLY A 55 -7.29 -16.95 9.68
C GLY A 55 -6.05 -16.06 9.68
N ALA A 56 -4.87 -16.62 9.59
CA ALA A 56 -3.62 -15.88 9.48
C ALA A 56 -3.60 -14.98 8.23
N LYS A 57 -4.07 -15.51 7.07
CA LYS A 57 -4.21 -14.70 5.85
C LYS A 57 -5.23 -13.58 6.01
N ILE A 58 -6.37 -13.85 6.62
CA ILE A 58 -7.42 -12.84 6.88
C ILE A 58 -6.87 -11.72 7.79
N ALA A 59 -6.18 -12.08 8.87
CA ALA A 59 -5.53 -11.12 9.75
C ALA A 59 -4.52 -10.23 9.01
N ALA A 60 -3.67 -10.83 8.16
CA ALA A 60 -2.72 -10.09 7.34
C ALA A 60 -3.41 -9.13 6.37
N THR A 61 -4.52 -9.57 5.74
CA THR A 61 -5.32 -8.70 4.84
C THR A 61 -5.93 -7.53 5.61
N LEU A 62 -6.55 -7.77 6.76
CA LEU A 62 -7.12 -6.71 7.60
C LEU A 62 -6.03 -5.70 8.03
N ALA A 63 -4.86 -6.17 8.48
CA ALA A 63 -3.75 -5.30 8.86
C ALA A 63 -3.28 -4.43 7.71
N SER A 64 -3.12 -5.02 6.52
CA SER A 64 -2.65 -4.32 5.32
C SER A 64 -3.68 -3.36 4.72
N THR A 65 -4.95 -3.46 5.13
CA THR A 65 -6.07 -2.61 4.71
C THR A 65 -6.57 -1.67 5.80
N GLY A 66 -5.73 -1.40 6.82
CA GLY A 66 -5.99 -0.36 7.81
C GLY A 66 -6.78 -0.81 9.05
N THR A 67 -6.95 -2.12 9.26
CA THR A 67 -7.52 -2.67 10.49
C THR A 67 -6.41 -3.33 11.32
N PRO A 68 -5.99 -2.77 12.46
CA PRO A 68 -4.99 -3.40 13.31
C PRO A 68 -5.44 -4.82 13.68
N SER A 69 -4.69 -5.83 13.23
CA SER A 69 -5.06 -7.23 13.41
C SER A 69 -3.87 -8.16 13.39
N PHE A 70 -4.00 -9.30 14.06
CA PHE A 70 -3.04 -10.40 13.98
C PHE A 70 -3.73 -11.74 14.27
N PHE A 71 -3.07 -12.81 13.90
CA PHE A 71 -3.53 -14.17 14.16
C PHE A 71 -2.92 -14.71 15.45
N ILE A 72 -3.75 -15.39 16.27
CA ILE A 72 -3.30 -16.15 17.42
C ILE A 72 -3.80 -17.60 17.31
N ASN A 73 -2.90 -18.56 17.58
CA ASN A 73 -3.30 -19.96 17.67
C ASN A 73 -3.96 -20.19 19.07
N PRO A 74 -5.18 -20.74 19.14
CA PRO A 74 -5.84 -20.96 20.44
C PRO A 74 -5.06 -21.90 21.39
N LEU A 75 -4.15 -22.73 20.88
CA LEU A 75 -3.29 -23.58 21.72
C LEU A 75 -2.21 -22.78 22.47
N ASP A 76 -1.68 -21.71 21.87
CA ASP A 76 -0.60 -20.91 22.46
C ASP A 76 -1.12 -20.00 23.57
N VAL A 77 -2.43 -19.71 23.56
CA VAL A 77 -3.12 -18.90 24.60
C VAL A 77 -2.95 -19.49 26.02
N TYR A 78 -2.92 -20.82 26.14
CA TYR A 78 -2.73 -21.48 27.44
C TYR A 78 -1.31 -21.36 27.99
N HIS A 79 -0.38 -20.88 27.20
CA HIS A 79 1.03 -20.72 27.56
C HIS A 79 1.45 -19.25 27.74
N GLY A 80 0.47 -18.34 27.85
CA GLY A 80 0.71 -16.92 28.17
C GLY A 80 0.25 -15.92 27.11
N ASP A 81 -0.05 -16.34 25.89
CA ASP A 81 -0.43 -15.46 24.79
C ASP A 81 -1.81 -14.78 25.02
N LEU A 82 -2.59 -15.24 26.02
CA LEU A 82 -3.78 -14.51 26.46
C LEU A 82 -3.48 -13.07 26.88
N GLY A 83 -2.25 -12.81 27.33
CA GLY A 83 -1.79 -11.48 27.75
C GLY A 83 -1.76 -10.42 26.64
N VAL A 84 -1.82 -10.81 25.36
CA VAL A 84 -1.90 -9.87 24.23
C VAL A 84 -3.31 -9.33 24.02
N MET A 85 -4.32 -9.92 24.66
CA MET A 85 -5.72 -9.52 24.52
C MET A 85 -6.09 -8.48 25.58
N SER A 86 -6.96 -7.56 25.23
CA SER A 86 -7.44 -6.50 26.11
C SER A 86 -8.90 -6.13 25.84
N ARG A 87 -9.55 -5.51 26.80
CA ARG A 87 -10.87 -4.90 26.58
C ARG A 87 -10.77 -3.90 25.44
N GLY A 88 -11.75 -3.88 24.57
CA GLY A 88 -11.77 -3.06 23.36
C GLY A 88 -11.26 -3.77 22.11
N ASP A 89 -10.71 -5.00 22.23
CA ASP A 89 -10.42 -5.86 21.09
C ASP A 89 -11.71 -6.52 20.55
N VAL A 90 -11.61 -7.12 19.35
CA VAL A 90 -12.64 -7.96 18.72
C VAL A 90 -11.98 -9.29 18.33
N VAL A 91 -12.64 -10.41 18.62
CA VAL A 91 -12.17 -11.74 18.20
C VAL A 91 -12.94 -12.22 16.97
N VAL A 92 -12.24 -12.64 15.93
CA VAL A 92 -12.79 -13.39 14.79
C VAL A 92 -12.38 -14.86 14.96
N ALA A 93 -13.31 -15.71 15.34
CA ALA A 93 -13.10 -17.12 15.64
C ALA A 93 -13.56 -17.99 14.46
N ILE A 94 -12.65 -18.81 13.90
CA ILE A 94 -12.88 -19.59 12.66
C ILE A 94 -12.87 -21.08 12.97
N SER A 95 -13.97 -21.76 12.68
CA SER A 95 -14.08 -23.23 12.75
C SER A 95 -15.18 -23.71 11.83
N ASN A 96 -14.88 -24.51 10.81
CA ASN A 96 -15.90 -25.03 9.88
C ASN A 96 -17.04 -25.78 10.60
N SER A 97 -16.72 -26.69 11.53
CA SER A 97 -17.73 -27.37 12.33
C SER A 97 -18.36 -26.51 13.44
N GLY A 98 -17.65 -25.43 13.88
CA GLY A 98 -17.99 -24.65 15.05
C GLY A 98 -17.96 -25.44 16.38
N GLN A 99 -17.31 -26.62 16.37
CA GLN A 99 -17.23 -27.56 17.50
C GLN A 99 -15.77 -27.99 17.81
N THR A 100 -14.77 -27.22 17.35
CA THR A 100 -13.37 -27.52 17.59
C THR A 100 -13.06 -27.32 19.08
N ASP A 101 -12.65 -28.37 19.76
CA ASP A 101 -12.47 -28.40 21.23
C ASP A 101 -11.48 -27.34 21.72
N GLU A 102 -10.34 -27.19 21.03
CA GLU A 102 -9.30 -26.22 21.39
C GLU A 102 -9.82 -24.78 21.30
N LEU A 103 -10.63 -24.49 20.30
CA LEU A 103 -11.24 -23.17 20.14
C LEU A 103 -12.33 -22.94 21.18
N LEU A 104 -13.19 -23.95 21.45
CA LEU A 104 -14.26 -23.85 22.43
C LEU A 104 -13.75 -23.69 23.87
N ARG A 105 -12.59 -24.22 24.19
CA ARG A 105 -11.93 -23.99 25.50
C ARG A 105 -11.42 -22.55 25.63
N PHE A 106 -11.02 -21.92 24.54
CA PHE A 106 -10.56 -20.53 24.50
C PHE A 106 -11.73 -19.51 24.66
N ILE A 107 -12.89 -19.78 24.08
CA ILE A 107 -14.04 -18.87 24.05
C ILE A 107 -14.48 -18.35 25.44
N PRO A 108 -14.58 -19.17 26.50
CA PRO A 108 -14.96 -18.67 27.86
C PRO A 108 -14.01 -17.60 28.40
N MET A 109 -12.71 -17.66 28.07
CA MET A 109 -11.73 -16.66 28.48
C MET A 109 -12.01 -15.32 27.81
N VAL A 110 -12.30 -15.34 26.49
CA VAL A 110 -12.67 -14.16 25.69
C VAL A 110 -13.94 -13.50 26.25
N LEU A 111 -14.97 -14.32 26.55
CA LEU A 111 -16.24 -13.84 27.13
C LEU A 111 -16.03 -13.22 28.50
N HIS A 112 -15.19 -13.82 29.37
CA HIS A 112 -14.85 -13.27 30.67
C HIS A 112 -14.17 -11.88 30.58
N MET A 113 -13.42 -11.64 29.50
CA MET A 113 -12.80 -10.34 29.23
C MET A 113 -13.77 -9.33 28.61
N GLU A 114 -15.04 -9.73 28.38
CA GLU A 114 -16.06 -8.90 27.71
C GLU A 114 -15.67 -8.48 26.29
N ILE A 115 -14.92 -9.33 25.58
CA ILE A 115 -14.49 -9.09 24.21
C ILE A 115 -15.53 -9.69 23.26
N PRO A 116 -16.11 -8.91 22.32
CA PRO A 116 -17.07 -9.42 21.36
C PRO A 116 -16.44 -10.42 20.39
N ILE A 117 -17.21 -11.45 20.03
CA ILE A 117 -16.78 -12.54 19.17
C ILE A 117 -17.59 -12.53 17.88
N ILE A 118 -16.91 -12.51 16.74
CA ILE A 118 -17.45 -12.79 15.43
C ILE A 118 -17.09 -14.24 15.09
N ALA A 119 -18.08 -15.11 14.98
CA ALA A 119 -17.87 -16.49 14.57
C ALA A 119 -17.93 -16.65 13.05
N MET A 120 -16.99 -17.34 12.46
CA MET A 120 -17.07 -17.84 11.08
C MET A 120 -17.17 -19.36 11.14
N SER A 121 -18.34 -19.93 10.85
CA SER A 121 -18.53 -21.39 10.83
C SER A 121 -19.53 -21.83 9.78
N GLY A 122 -19.47 -23.12 9.39
CA GLY A 122 -20.42 -23.74 8.49
C GLY A 122 -21.70 -24.24 9.17
N ASN A 123 -21.83 -24.05 10.49
CA ASN A 123 -22.98 -24.51 11.25
C ASN A 123 -23.52 -23.42 12.19
N PRO A 124 -24.66 -22.79 11.87
CA PRO A 124 -25.26 -21.74 12.69
C PRO A 124 -25.74 -22.26 14.07
N GLU A 125 -25.98 -23.56 14.21
CA GLU A 125 -26.39 -24.17 15.49
C GLU A 125 -25.20 -24.64 16.35
N SER A 126 -23.97 -24.38 15.91
CA SER A 126 -22.77 -24.77 16.64
C SER A 126 -22.60 -24.00 17.95
N LEU A 127 -21.82 -24.55 18.88
CA LEU A 127 -21.49 -23.87 20.13
C LEU A 127 -20.74 -22.56 19.87
N LEU A 128 -19.84 -22.53 18.89
CA LEU A 128 -19.15 -21.32 18.52
C LEU A 128 -20.12 -20.20 18.07
N ALA A 129 -21.10 -20.52 17.21
CA ALA A 129 -22.11 -19.57 16.78
C ALA A 129 -22.95 -19.07 17.98
N LYS A 130 -23.36 -19.97 18.89
CA LYS A 130 -24.15 -19.62 20.07
C LYS A 130 -23.43 -18.73 21.11
N TYR A 131 -22.11 -18.86 21.19
CA TYR A 131 -21.31 -18.02 22.09
C TYR A 131 -20.85 -16.72 21.42
N SER A 132 -21.09 -16.54 20.14
CA SER A 132 -20.65 -15.35 19.41
C SER A 132 -21.63 -14.17 19.53
N THR A 133 -21.10 -12.97 19.36
CA THR A 133 -21.90 -11.73 19.26
C THR A 133 -22.64 -11.67 17.91
N CYS A 134 -22.04 -12.19 16.85
CA CYS A 134 -22.63 -12.41 15.53
C CYS A 134 -21.94 -13.58 14.81
N HIS A 135 -22.65 -14.21 13.90
CA HIS A 135 -22.22 -15.40 13.18
C HIS A 135 -22.25 -15.16 11.68
N LEU A 136 -21.11 -15.35 11.03
CA LEU A 136 -20.95 -15.33 9.57
C LEU A 136 -21.01 -16.78 9.07
N ASN A 137 -22.06 -17.11 8.33
CA ASN A 137 -22.27 -18.45 7.83
C ASN A 137 -21.41 -18.71 6.58
N VAL A 138 -20.39 -19.56 6.71
CA VAL A 138 -19.49 -19.99 5.65
C VAL A 138 -19.70 -21.45 5.24
N SER A 139 -20.91 -22.00 5.48
CA SER A 139 -21.24 -23.37 5.13
C SER A 139 -21.05 -23.61 3.62
N VAL A 140 -20.64 -24.82 3.29
CA VAL A 140 -20.54 -25.31 1.91
C VAL A 140 -21.34 -26.60 1.78
N GLU A 141 -21.87 -26.88 0.61
CA GLU A 141 -22.61 -28.12 0.35
C GLU A 141 -21.70 -29.35 0.49
N LYS A 142 -20.50 -29.25 -0.08
CA LYS A 142 -19.49 -30.33 -0.06
C LYS A 142 -18.08 -29.74 -0.20
N GLU A 143 -17.10 -30.53 0.20
CA GLU A 143 -15.71 -30.26 -0.16
C GLU A 143 -15.45 -30.67 -1.62
N ALA A 144 -14.58 -29.96 -2.33
CA ALA A 144 -14.14 -30.33 -3.67
C ALA A 144 -13.24 -31.59 -3.68
N CYS A 145 -12.79 -32.01 -2.50
CA CYS A 145 -12.09 -33.27 -2.29
C CYS A 145 -13.02 -34.47 -2.63
N PRO A 146 -12.57 -35.44 -3.45
CA PRO A 146 -13.39 -36.60 -3.83
C PRO A 146 -13.89 -37.42 -2.64
N LEU A 147 -13.19 -37.38 -1.51
CA LEU A 147 -13.58 -38.06 -0.27
C LEU A 147 -14.44 -37.22 0.65
N ASN A 148 -14.67 -35.94 0.30
CA ASN A 148 -15.34 -34.95 1.15
C ASN A 148 -14.72 -34.78 2.53
N LEU A 149 -13.39 -34.97 2.64
CA LEU A 149 -12.64 -34.94 3.92
C LEU A 149 -11.64 -33.78 4.01
N ALA A 150 -10.91 -33.51 2.91
CA ALA A 150 -9.90 -32.45 2.93
C ALA A 150 -10.58 -31.09 2.77
N PRO A 151 -10.35 -30.14 3.70
CA PRO A 151 -10.88 -28.78 3.58
C PRO A 151 -10.38 -28.10 2.32
N THR A 152 -11.27 -27.77 1.43
CA THR A 152 -11.09 -27.12 0.12
C THR A 152 -12.12 -26.03 -0.06
N SER A 153 -13.34 -26.37 -0.47
CA SER A 153 -14.48 -25.43 -0.61
C SER A 153 -14.73 -24.64 0.67
N SER A 154 -14.69 -25.28 1.82
CA SER A 154 -14.91 -24.62 3.11
C SER A 154 -13.83 -23.59 3.45
N THR A 155 -12.57 -23.90 3.14
CA THR A 155 -11.45 -22.95 3.36
C THR A 155 -11.49 -21.80 2.37
N THR A 156 -11.83 -22.05 1.12
CA THR A 156 -12.01 -21.01 0.07
C THR A 156 -13.16 -20.08 0.41
N ALA A 157 -14.32 -20.61 0.80
CA ALA A 157 -15.46 -19.82 1.26
C ALA A 157 -15.13 -18.94 2.47
N THR A 158 -14.44 -19.49 3.47
CA THR A 158 -13.99 -18.76 4.65
C THR A 158 -13.04 -17.62 4.28
N LEU A 159 -12.10 -17.87 3.37
CA LEU A 159 -11.16 -16.86 2.88
C LEU A 159 -11.88 -15.71 2.20
N VAL A 160 -12.82 -16.01 1.30
CA VAL A 160 -13.60 -15.00 0.56
C VAL A 160 -14.49 -14.18 1.51
N MET A 161 -15.09 -14.80 2.53
CA MET A 161 -15.85 -14.09 3.57
C MET A 161 -14.94 -13.09 4.32
N GLY A 162 -13.73 -13.48 4.65
CA GLY A 162 -12.74 -12.61 5.29
C GLY A 162 -12.29 -11.45 4.39
N ASP A 163 -12.11 -11.70 3.09
CA ASP A 163 -11.79 -10.65 2.12
C ASP A 163 -12.97 -9.69 1.93
N ALA A 164 -14.22 -10.20 1.86
CA ALA A 164 -15.41 -9.38 1.81
C ALA A 164 -15.53 -8.45 3.04
N LEU A 165 -15.20 -8.97 4.25
CA LEU A 165 -15.18 -8.18 5.47
C LEU A 165 -14.12 -7.06 5.40
N ALA A 166 -12.91 -7.37 4.93
CA ALA A 166 -11.84 -6.38 4.77
C ALA A 166 -12.21 -5.28 3.77
N ILE A 167 -12.79 -5.64 2.63
CA ILE A 167 -13.24 -4.67 1.60
C ILE A 167 -14.39 -3.80 2.13
N ALA A 168 -15.37 -4.37 2.83
CA ALA A 168 -16.45 -3.59 3.44
C ALA A 168 -15.91 -2.56 4.44
N LEU A 169 -14.90 -2.93 5.24
CA LEU A 169 -14.23 -2.02 6.18
C LEU A 169 -13.45 -0.91 5.46
N MET A 170 -12.77 -1.22 4.35
CA MET A 170 -12.09 -0.22 3.51
C MET A 170 -13.08 0.83 2.99
N GLU A 171 -14.20 0.39 2.40
CA GLU A 171 -15.25 1.28 1.88
C GLU A 171 -15.86 2.16 2.99
N ARG A 172 -16.20 1.56 4.13
CA ARG A 172 -16.77 2.29 5.28
C ARG A 172 -15.82 3.34 5.88
N ARG A 173 -14.49 3.13 5.78
CA ARG A 173 -13.45 4.07 6.24
C ARG A 173 -13.02 5.05 5.16
N ASN A 174 -13.53 4.97 3.93
CA ASN A 174 -13.05 5.71 2.77
C ASN A 174 -11.52 5.56 2.58
N PHE A 175 -11.03 4.32 2.67
CA PHE A 175 -9.61 3.98 2.59
C PHE A 175 -9.03 4.31 1.22
N GLN A 176 -7.97 5.11 1.20
CA GLN A 176 -7.39 5.66 -0.02
C GLN A 176 -6.08 4.95 -0.40
N PRO A 177 -5.61 5.07 -1.67
CA PRO A 177 -4.31 4.55 -2.08
C PRO A 177 -3.13 5.03 -1.22
N GLN A 178 -3.23 6.26 -0.67
CA GLN A 178 -2.22 6.82 0.23
C GLN A 178 -2.16 6.06 1.56
N ASP A 179 -3.32 5.61 2.07
CA ASP A 179 -3.38 4.80 3.29
C ASP A 179 -2.76 3.42 3.06
N PHE A 180 -3.05 2.81 1.90
CA PHE A 180 -2.44 1.54 1.51
C PHE A 180 -0.90 1.65 1.41
N ALA A 181 -0.41 2.76 0.87
CA ALA A 181 1.02 3.02 0.74
C ALA A 181 1.74 3.05 2.10
N GLN A 182 1.10 3.59 3.16
CA GLN A 182 1.66 3.63 4.52
C GLN A 182 1.92 2.23 5.09
N PHE A 183 1.07 1.25 4.75
CA PHE A 183 1.24 -0.14 5.19
C PHE A 183 2.16 -0.95 4.26
N HIS A 184 2.49 -0.43 3.05
CA HIS A 184 3.32 -1.08 2.05
C HIS A 184 4.48 -0.18 1.55
N PRO A 185 5.30 0.41 2.46
CA PRO A 185 6.29 1.42 2.07
C PRO A 185 7.38 0.88 1.14
N GLY A 186 7.69 -0.41 1.20
CA GLY A 186 8.70 -1.06 0.35
C GLY A 186 8.20 -1.46 -1.05
N GLY A 187 6.89 -1.46 -1.29
CA GLY A 187 6.30 -1.78 -2.59
C GLY A 187 6.40 -0.63 -3.60
N GLU A 188 6.28 -0.93 -4.89
CA GLU A 188 6.31 0.07 -5.98
C GLU A 188 5.31 1.21 -5.75
N LEU A 189 4.06 0.86 -5.37
CA LEU A 189 3.02 1.85 -5.06
C LEU A 189 3.39 2.71 -3.84
N GLY A 190 3.93 2.09 -2.78
CA GLY A 190 4.37 2.79 -1.57
C GLY A 190 5.47 3.80 -1.88
N LYS A 191 6.51 3.38 -2.56
CA LYS A 191 7.60 4.26 -3.01
C LYS A 191 7.07 5.43 -3.83
N ARG A 192 6.24 5.15 -4.84
CA ARG A 192 5.69 6.19 -5.73
C ARG A 192 4.84 7.23 -4.99
N LEU A 193 4.05 6.83 -3.99
CA LEU A 193 3.13 7.71 -3.28
C LEU A 193 3.75 8.39 -2.05
N LEU A 194 4.78 7.79 -1.44
CA LEU A 194 5.40 8.32 -0.22
C LEU A 194 6.66 9.13 -0.49
N THR A 195 7.47 8.74 -1.49
CA THR A 195 8.75 9.40 -1.78
C THR A 195 8.55 10.85 -2.22
N THR A 196 9.36 11.74 -1.67
CA THR A 196 9.36 13.18 -1.95
C THR A 196 10.59 13.60 -2.76
N ALA A 197 10.59 14.84 -3.27
CA ALA A 197 11.76 15.43 -3.92
C ALA A 197 13.01 15.37 -3.03
N GLN A 198 12.85 15.65 -1.74
CA GLN A 198 13.95 15.66 -0.76
C GLN A 198 14.63 14.30 -0.61
N ASP A 199 13.88 13.20 -0.77
CA ASP A 199 14.41 11.84 -0.59
C ASP A 199 15.31 11.39 -1.75
N VAL A 200 15.19 12.04 -2.93
CA VAL A 200 15.85 11.59 -4.18
C VAL A 200 16.64 12.69 -4.90
N MET A 201 16.54 13.96 -4.46
CA MET A 201 17.22 15.06 -5.12
C MET A 201 18.73 14.92 -5.00
N LEU A 202 19.42 15.28 -6.05
CA LEU A 202 20.87 15.46 -6.07
C LEU A 202 21.21 16.79 -5.40
N THR A 203 22.11 16.77 -4.42
CA THR A 203 22.51 17.95 -3.62
C THR A 203 23.98 18.31 -3.80
N GLU A 204 24.79 17.40 -4.35
CA GLU A 204 26.22 17.58 -4.53
C GLU A 204 26.56 17.91 -6.00
N ASN A 205 27.66 18.63 -6.19
CA ASN A 205 28.19 18.97 -7.51
C ASN A 205 27.16 19.64 -8.44
N LEU A 206 26.27 20.44 -7.86
CA LEU A 206 25.25 21.16 -8.63
C LEU A 206 25.92 22.17 -9.56
N PRO A 207 25.55 22.22 -10.86
CA PRO A 207 26.12 23.12 -11.87
C PRO A 207 25.57 24.54 -11.69
N LEU A 208 26.09 25.27 -10.70
CA LEU A 208 25.72 26.64 -10.40
C LEU A 208 26.46 27.62 -11.31
N LEU A 209 25.72 28.56 -11.88
CA LEU A 209 26.21 29.61 -12.78
C LEU A 209 25.80 30.98 -12.27
N THR A 210 26.48 32.04 -12.73
CA THR A 210 25.99 33.42 -12.59
C THR A 210 25.45 33.94 -13.91
N GLU A 211 24.60 34.96 -13.88
CA GLU A 211 24.01 35.56 -15.10
C GLU A 211 25.10 36.13 -16.01
N GLU A 212 26.15 36.69 -15.44
CA GLU A 212 27.25 37.39 -16.13
C GLU A 212 28.32 36.42 -16.65
N MET A 213 28.28 35.15 -16.24
CA MET A 213 29.29 34.15 -16.66
C MET A 213 29.24 33.97 -18.19
N HIS A 214 30.41 33.94 -18.82
CA HIS A 214 30.52 33.66 -20.24
C HIS A 214 30.17 32.21 -20.57
N LEU A 215 29.56 31.98 -21.76
CA LEU A 215 29.09 30.66 -22.15
C LEU A 215 30.19 29.62 -22.25
N GLY A 216 31.43 30.03 -22.58
CA GLY A 216 32.59 29.15 -22.56
C GLY A 216 32.91 28.53 -21.21
N GLU A 217 32.79 29.32 -20.14
CA GLU A 217 32.95 28.84 -18.76
C GLU A 217 31.76 28.01 -18.30
N ALA A 218 30.54 28.48 -18.65
CA ALA A 218 29.29 27.78 -18.29
C ALA A 218 29.23 26.34 -18.84
N ILE A 219 29.69 26.10 -20.07
CA ILE A 219 29.77 24.75 -20.69
C ILE A 219 30.59 23.80 -19.82
N ILE A 220 31.72 24.27 -19.26
CA ILE A 220 32.61 23.43 -18.43
C ILE A 220 31.87 22.99 -17.18
N LEU A 221 31.12 23.89 -16.52
CA LEU A 221 30.37 23.60 -15.30
C LEU A 221 29.18 22.69 -15.58
N VAL A 222 28.42 22.94 -16.66
CA VAL A 222 27.31 22.08 -17.12
C VAL A 222 27.83 20.66 -17.40
N SER A 223 28.95 20.54 -18.10
CA SER A 223 29.58 19.25 -18.42
C SER A 223 30.03 18.49 -17.16
N LYS A 224 30.63 19.20 -16.18
CA LYS A 224 31.04 18.60 -14.90
C LYS A 224 29.85 18.12 -14.07
N GLY A 225 28.72 18.84 -14.10
CA GLY A 225 27.50 18.48 -13.39
C GLY A 225 26.82 17.21 -13.93
N LYS A 226 27.09 16.82 -15.19
CA LYS A 226 26.52 15.60 -15.86
C LYS A 226 24.99 15.53 -15.88
N LEU A 227 24.31 16.64 -15.67
CA LEU A 227 22.84 16.73 -15.63
C LEU A 227 22.24 17.31 -16.94
N GLY A 228 23.10 17.74 -17.87
CA GLY A 228 22.68 18.37 -19.12
C GLY A 228 22.04 19.74 -18.92
N LEU A 229 22.28 20.39 -17.77
CA LEU A 229 21.78 21.73 -17.43
C LEU A 229 22.76 22.50 -16.53
N GLY A 230 22.57 23.83 -16.46
CA GLY A 230 23.18 24.69 -15.45
C GLY A 230 22.15 25.64 -14.85
N VAL A 231 22.24 25.87 -13.54
CA VAL A 231 21.31 26.73 -12.79
C VAL A 231 21.93 28.08 -12.56
N ALA A 232 21.39 29.13 -13.20
CA ALA A 232 21.80 30.49 -12.98
C ALA A 232 21.21 31.02 -11.66
N THR A 233 22.09 31.62 -10.84
CA THR A 233 21.72 32.23 -9.55
C THR A 233 22.14 33.68 -9.50
N LYS A 234 21.36 34.49 -8.80
CA LYS A 234 21.66 35.89 -8.46
C LYS A 234 21.29 36.12 -7.00
N ASP A 235 22.22 36.65 -6.22
CA ASP A 235 22.02 36.88 -4.78
C ASP A 235 21.57 35.61 -4.02
N GLY A 236 22.11 34.45 -4.44
CA GLY A 236 21.79 33.14 -3.84
C GLY A 236 20.42 32.56 -4.23
N ARG A 237 19.66 33.23 -5.09
CA ARG A 237 18.34 32.80 -5.59
C ARG A 237 18.41 32.37 -7.04
N ILE A 238 17.57 31.43 -7.44
CA ILE A 238 17.49 31.00 -8.83
C ILE A 238 16.96 32.14 -9.69
N SER A 239 17.73 32.53 -10.70
CA SER A 239 17.36 33.53 -11.71
C SER A 239 17.04 32.90 -13.07
N GLY A 240 17.60 31.72 -13.38
CA GLY A 240 17.35 31.02 -14.65
C GLY A 240 17.96 29.63 -14.70
N LEU A 241 17.82 29.03 -15.87
CA LEU A 241 18.35 27.69 -16.19
C LEU A 241 18.80 27.69 -17.66
N ILE A 242 19.95 27.07 -17.94
CA ILE A 242 20.36 26.72 -19.31
C ILE A 242 20.43 25.21 -19.45
N THR A 243 20.17 24.71 -20.64
CA THR A 243 20.29 23.29 -20.97
C THR A 243 21.31 23.07 -22.10
N ASP A 244 21.75 21.82 -22.31
CA ASP A 244 22.57 21.46 -23.47
C ASP A 244 21.89 21.87 -24.79
N GLY A 245 20.55 21.83 -24.84
CA GLY A 245 19.77 22.27 -25.98
C GLY A 245 19.89 23.80 -26.24
N ASP A 246 19.88 24.60 -25.15
CA ASP A 246 20.04 26.07 -25.24
C ASP A 246 21.45 26.42 -25.72
N ILE A 247 22.46 25.75 -25.16
CA ILE A 247 23.86 25.90 -25.56
C ILE A 247 24.02 25.60 -27.06
N ARG A 248 23.47 24.49 -27.52
CA ARG A 248 23.57 24.09 -28.93
C ARG A 248 22.90 25.09 -29.84
N ARG A 249 21.71 25.57 -29.54
CA ARG A 249 21.01 26.62 -30.30
C ARG A 249 21.77 27.94 -30.30
N ALA A 250 22.41 28.28 -29.21
CA ALA A 250 23.25 29.47 -29.09
C ALA A 250 24.49 29.39 -29.97
N MET A 251 25.15 28.21 -30.01
CA MET A 251 26.31 27.96 -30.89
C MET A 251 25.93 28.09 -32.39
N GLU A 252 24.79 27.52 -32.78
CA GLU A 252 24.29 27.65 -34.16
C GLU A 252 23.98 29.11 -34.52
N LYS A 253 23.40 29.88 -33.61
CA LYS A 253 22.95 31.24 -33.83
C LYS A 253 24.12 32.23 -33.93
N TRP A 254 25.08 32.15 -33.00
CA TRP A 254 26.13 33.16 -32.85
C TRP A 254 27.51 32.72 -33.37
N GLN A 255 27.69 31.44 -33.68
CA GLN A 255 28.94 30.89 -34.20
C GLN A 255 30.18 31.41 -33.47
N ALA A 256 31.05 32.22 -34.11
CA ALA A 256 32.26 32.74 -33.50
C ALA A 256 32.01 33.66 -32.29
N GLU A 257 30.89 34.40 -32.25
CA GLU A 257 30.54 35.30 -31.16
C GLU A 257 29.97 34.58 -29.92
N PHE A 258 29.81 33.26 -29.99
CA PHE A 258 29.23 32.47 -28.90
C PHE A 258 29.97 32.65 -27.58
N PHE A 259 31.29 32.70 -27.63
CA PHE A 259 32.13 32.80 -26.43
C PHE A 259 32.07 34.19 -25.75
N ASP A 260 31.62 35.23 -26.47
CA ASP A 260 31.41 36.57 -25.95
C ASP A 260 30.04 36.74 -25.27
N ARG A 261 29.14 35.77 -25.42
CA ARG A 261 27.81 35.77 -24.84
C ARG A 261 27.82 35.26 -23.40
N THR A 262 26.84 35.72 -22.66
CA THR A 262 26.67 35.35 -21.23
C THR A 262 25.51 34.37 -21.02
N VAL A 263 25.44 33.80 -19.85
CA VAL A 263 24.33 32.92 -19.41
C VAL A 263 22.99 33.67 -19.50
N ALA A 264 22.96 34.95 -19.15
CA ALA A 264 21.75 35.80 -19.22
C ALA A 264 21.15 35.91 -20.63
N ASP A 265 21.98 35.76 -21.69
CA ASP A 265 21.54 35.86 -23.08
C ASP A 265 20.70 34.67 -23.54
N ILE A 266 20.87 33.51 -22.92
CA ILE A 266 20.23 32.25 -23.36
C ILE A 266 19.38 31.54 -22.29
N MET A 267 19.46 31.96 -21.04
CA MET A 267 18.76 31.27 -19.95
C MET A 267 17.26 31.37 -20.04
N THR A 268 16.59 30.30 -19.64
CA THR A 268 15.16 30.28 -19.35
C THR A 268 14.94 30.88 -17.96
N ARG A 269 14.25 32.03 -17.85
CA ARG A 269 14.12 32.82 -16.62
C ARG A 269 13.15 32.23 -15.58
N ASN A 270 12.20 31.40 -15.99
CA ASN A 270 11.21 30.78 -15.08
C ASN A 270 11.26 29.26 -15.22
N PRO A 271 12.34 28.58 -14.76
CA PRO A 271 12.40 27.14 -14.77
C PRO A 271 11.33 26.50 -13.88
N LYS A 272 10.94 25.26 -14.17
CA LYS A 272 10.03 24.52 -13.31
C LYS A 272 10.71 24.17 -11.99
N LYS A 273 10.01 24.50 -10.89
CA LYS A 273 10.49 24.34 -9.52
C LYS A 273 9.46 23.63 -8.68
N VAL A 274 9.91 22.90 -7.68
CA VAL A 274 9.07 22.20 -6.70
C VAL A 274 9.61 22.41 -5.29
N SER A 275 8.78 22.18 -4.28
CA SER A 275 9.21 22.14 -2.90
C SER A 275 9.87 20.79 -2.55
N PRO A 276 10.68 20.69 -1.48
CA PRO A 276 11.25 19.42 -1.02
C PRO A 276 10.21 18.36 -0.73
N GLN A 277 9.00 18.74 -0.32
CA GLN A 277 7.92 17.84 0.07
C GLN A 277 7.05 17.38 -1.12
N THR A 278 7.30 17.90 -2.33
CA THR A 278 6.57 17.50 -3.54
C THR A 278 6.79 16.01 -3.84
N LYS A 279 5.71 15.27 -4.04
CA LYS A 279 5.76 13.83 -4.30
C LYS A 279 6.35 13.51 -5.68
N ILE A 280 7.11 12.42 -5.78
CA ILE A 280 7.75 11.99 -7.05
C ILE A 280 6.72 11.78 -8.15
N ALA A 281 5.53 11.27 -7.84
CA ALA A 281 4.45 11.11 -8.81
C ALA A 281 4.01 12.45 -9.45
N GLU A 282 3.98 13.55 -8.68
CA GLU A 282 3.67 14.89 -9.17
C GLU A 282 4.81 15.46 -10.01
N ILE A 283 6.05 15.24 -9.58
CA ILE A 283 7.25 15.63 -10.34
C ILE A 283 7.28 14.92 -11.70
N GLN A 284 7.02 13.63 -11.72
CA GLN A 284 6.96 12.83 -12.94
C GLN A 284 5.87 13.33 -13.90
N LYS A 285 4.68 13.69 -13.36
CA LYS A 285 3.61 14.31 -14.14
C LYS A 285 4.07 15.63 -14.76
N THR A 286 4.71 16.50 -13.96
CA THR A 286 5.26 17.78 -14.43
C THR A 286 6.32 17.58 -15.53
N MET A 287 7.25 16.65 -15.32
CA MET A 287 8.27 16.33 -16.34
C MET A 287 7.66 15.88 -17.65
N ASN A 288 6.63 15.02 -17.61
CA ASN A 288 5.94 14.53 -18.82
C ASN A 288 5.15 15.64 -19.53
N GLU A 289 4.42 16.47 -18.78
CA GLU A 289 3.62 17.56 -19.30
C GLU A 289 4.47 18.61 -20.02
N TYR A 290 5.58 19.02 -19.41
CA TYR A 290 6.47 20.04 -19.96
C TYR A 290 7.62 19.45 -20.80
N LYS A 291 7.69 18.13 -20.97
CA LYS A 291 8.73 17.41 -21.72
C LYS A 291 10.15 17.78 -21.24
N ILE A 292 10.32 17.89 -19.93
CA ILE A 292 11.60 18.20 -19.27
C ILE A 292 12.16 16.97 -18.56
N HIS A 293 13.48 16.91 -18.39
CA HIS A 293 14.18 15.78 -17.76
C HIS A 293 14.61 16.06 -16.33
N ASN A 294 14.56 17.32 -15.91
CA ASN A 294 15.01 17.76 -14.60
C ASN A 294 14.04 18.79 -14.03
N VAL A 295 13.89 18.80 -12.70
CA VAL A 295 13.11 19.80 -11.96
C VAL A 295 13.97 20.31 -10.79
N LEU A 296 13.94 21.63 -10.57
CA LEU A 296 14.70 22.25 -9.50
C LEU A 296 13.91 22.17 -8.18
N VAL A 297 14.57 21.77 -7.11
CA VAL A 297 14.01 21.77 -5.75
C VAL A 297 14.46 23.02 -5.03
N VAL A 298 13.52 23.81 -4.51
CA VAL A 298 13.78 25.11 -3.91
C VAL A 298 13.17 25.25 -2.52
N ASP A 299 13.77 26.12 -1.71
CA ASP A 299 13.19 26.55 -0.45
C ASP A 299 12.16 27.69 -0.67
N SER A 300 11.58 28.18 0.44
CA SER A 300 10.62 29.30 0.43
C SER A 300 11.20 30.63 -0.05
N GLU A 301 12.53 30.78 -0.04
CA GLU A 301 13.25 31.97 -0.50
C GLU A 301 13.76 31.84 -1.93
N ASN A 302 13.36 30.78 -2.66
CA ASN A 302 13.77 30.47 -4.03
C ASN A 302 15.28 30.16 -4.15
N ARG A 303 15.91 29.62 -3.10
CA ARG A 303 17.29 29.10 -3.15
C ARG A 303 17.26 27.64 -3.59
N LEU A 304 18.23 27.22 -4.41
CA LEU A 304 18.36 25.86 -4.88
C LEU A 304 18.78 24.95 -3.71
N LEU A 305 17.96 23.92 -3.46
CA LEU A 305 18.27 22.85 -2.50
C LEU A 305 18.82 21.60 -3.21
N GLY A 306 18.37 21.33 -4.44
CA GLY A 306 18.78 20.17 -5.20
C GLY A 306 18.10 20.11 -6.56
N ILE A 307 18.40 19.04 -7.30
CA ILE A 307 17.82 18.78 -8.63
C ILE A 307 17.30 17.34 -8.63
N VAL A 308 16.06 17.15 -9.05
CA VAL A 308 15.51 15.81 -9.34
C VAL A 308 15.61 15.58 -10.82
N ASP A 309 16.29 14.50 -11.22
CA ASP A 309 16.36 14.05 -12.59
C ASP A 309 15.28 13.00 -12.91
N ARG A 310 15.08 12.70 -14.19
CA ARG A 310 14.10 11.73 -14.65
C ARG A 310 14.39 10.30 -14.14
N TYR A 311 15.66 9.95 -13.94
CA TYR A 311 16.06 8.61 -13.51
C TYR A 311 15.70 8.39 -12.04
N ALA A 312 15.79 9.42 -11.20
CA ALA A 312 15.35 9.38 -9.82
C ALA A 312 13.83 9.17 -9.66
N CYS A 313 13.04 9.42 -10.71
CA CYS A 313 11.60 9.19 -10.74
C CYS A 313 11.21 7.77 -11.20
N VAL A 314 12.16 6.95 -11.67
CA VAL A 314 11.94 5.54 -12.04
C VAL A 314 12.21 4.71 -10.77
N LEU A 315 11.14 4.43 -10.01
CA LEU A 315 11.19 3.68 -8.76
C LEU A 315 10.85 2.22 -9.00
#